data_e8f71c33795fb230b7c630bca0bcc003
#
_entry.id   e8f71c33795fb230b7c630bca0bcc003
#
_cell.length_a   1.000
_cell.length_b   1.000
_cell.length_c   1.000
_cell.angle_alpha   90.00
_cell.angle_beta   90.00
_cell.angle_gamma   90.00
#
_symmetry.space_group_name_H-M   'P 1'
#
loop_
_entity.id
_entity.type
_entity.pdbx_description
1 polymer ?
#
loop_
_entity_poly.entity_id
_entity_poly.type
_entity_poly.pdbx_seq_one_letter_code
_entity_poly.pdbx_strand_id
1 'polypeptide(L)'
;MRKILSLFLSIAIILTTGINAKIDAASNGVQAAWLTTAWSLDWPKTKNNSTAQKKELIEILDTLKDTGINTVMFQVRPYGDAMYKSSINPWSKELTGTQGKEPGYDPLAFIIQEAHTRGMKVHAWLNPYRVVSSGTDVNVLSSNHLARQNPSLLIENRGGLYYNPDLQEVKDHISNTVGEIVSNYDIDGITFDDYFYPTDYPLPQGEDKDGVVANARREHINQMIRQVRNTIKGIKPEVRFGVSPRGVWKNKMNDSNGSDTGYAKESYYSDYADTVKWVKEGYIDYIIPQVYWEIEHNVAPFKTVTNWWENVVKGTNVDLYIGHTTDKDVVAKEIDTQIQYTKQFSTIKGNSYYNVTSIINNNQGARDKIKNSIVPILPFWDIENHWAQNEIIDFTNKGYLNGKPDGGFHPQDNITRAEFVKVINRMFGLTMTSGVTFTDVPNGYWAKNEIDIAVTNGVAQGDGMGNFEPEKPITRQEAAKMIANYLKISDTNHDKIAKFPDYNQVANWAKNELEAVIERGYIKGDDLGMLSPRANMTRAEAVVMLGRI
;
A
#
# COMPACT_ATOMS: atom_id res chain seq x y z
N MET A 1 46.70 40.00 36.91
CA MET A 1 45.34 40.42 36.53
C MET A 1 45.16 40.24 35.03
N ARG A 2 44.80 39.05 34.59
CA ARG A 2 44.48 38.77 33.19
C ARG A 2 43.10 38.04 33.18
N LYS A 3 42.12 38.70 32.57
CA LYS A 3 40.78 38.14 32.34
C LYS A 3 40.88 37.15 31.18
N ILE A 4 40.54 35.89 31.44
CA ILE A 4 40.38 34.86 30.41
C ILE A 4 38.92 34.93 29.95
N LEU A 5 38.70 35.25 28.71
CA LEU A 5 37.43 35.27 28.01
C LEU A 5 37.18 33.87 27.47
N SER A 6 36.25 33.12 28.02
CA SER A 6 35.83 31.82 27.50
C SER A 6 34.76 32.03 26.41
N LEU A 7 35.16 31.68 25.19
CA LEU A 7 34.30 31.68 24.02
C LEU A 7 33.45 30.39 24.02
N PHE A 8 32.16 30.47 24.31
CA PHE A 8 31.22 29.38 24.09
C PHE A 8 30.88 29.33 22.61
N LEU A 9 31.38 28.30 21.94
CA LEU A 9 30.98 27.96 20.57
C LEU A 9 29.70 27.14 20.65
N SER A 10 28.55 27.80 20.45
CA SER A 10 27.27 27.11 20.32
C SER A 10 27.19 26.50 18.92
N ILE A 11 27.38 25.18 18.84
CA ILE A 11 27.10 24.41 17.62
C ILE A 11 25.57 24.25 17.56
N ALA A 12 24.92 25.05 16.73
CA ALA A 12 23.55 24.82 16.33
C ALA A 12 23.51 23.60 15.39
N ILE A 13 23.09 22.46 15.92
CA ILE A 13 22.71 21.31 15.08
C ILE A 13 21.40 21.69 14.41
N ILE A 14 21.50 22.10 13.15
CA ILE A 14 20.32 22.23 12.28
C ILE A 14 19.86 20.79 11.99
N LEU A 15 18.84 20.35 12.71
CA LEU A 15 18.03 19.20 12.32
C LEU A 15 17.31 19.59 11.02
N THR A 16 17.92 19.25 9.90
CA THR A 16 17.19 19.14 8.64
C THR A 16 16.22 17.99 8.79
N THR A 17 15.00 18.28 9.24
CA THR A 17 13.87 17.39 9.01
C THR A 17 13.64 17.36 7.51
N GLY A 18 14.32 16.45 6.84
CA GLY A 18 13.95 16.05 5.50
C GLY A 18 12.48 15.60 5.58
N ILE A 19 11.59 16.45 5.10
CA ILE A 19 10.26 16.01 4.70
C ILE A 19 10.52 15.10 3.49
N ASN A 20 10.85 13.83 3.76
CA ASN A 20 10.62 12.80 2.80
C ASN A 20 9.12 12.85 2.53
N ALA A 21 8.71 13.48 1.44
CA ALA A 21 7.40 13.31 0.88
C ALA A 21 7.23 11.78 0.76
N LYS A 22 6.44 11.20 1.68
CA LYS A 22 5.97 9.84 1.52
C LYS A 22 5.32 9.83 0.15
N ILE A 23 5.98 9.20 -0.81
CA ILE A 23 5.32 8.78 -2.04
C ILE A 23 4.23 7.85 -1.54
N ASP A 24 3.02 8.39 -1.45
CA ASP A 24 1.87 7.60 -1.07
C ASP A 24 1.79 6.46 -2.07
N ALA A 25 1.87 5.23 -1.58
CA ALA A 25 1.51 4.02 -2.31
C ALA A 25 0.01 4.03 -2.69
N ALA A 26 -0.61 5.20 -2.68
CA ALA A 26 -2.03 5.46 -2.80
C ALA A 26 -2.62 5.15 -4.18
N SER A 27 -1.82 4.95 -5.23
CA SER A 27 -2.37 4.61 -6.56
C SER A 27 -2.70 3.12 -6.73
N ASN A 28 -2.04 2.21 -5.99
CA ASN A 28 -2.24 0.75 -6.13
C ASN A 28 -2.69 0.04 -4.83
N GLY A 29 -2.90 0.78 -3.73
CA GLY A 29 -3.27 0.21 -2.43
C GLY A 29 -2.19 -0.70 -1.83
N VAL A 30 -2.61 -1.56 -0.90
CA VAL A 30 -1.73 -2.57 -0.30
C VAL A 30 -1.50 -3.71 -1.30
N GLN A 31 -0.23 -4.03 -1.53
CA GLN A 31 0.20 -5.21 -2.29
C GLN A 31 1.09 -6.03 -1.37
N ALA A 32 0.54 -7.09 -0.78
CA ALA A 32 1.21 -7.85 0.26
C ALA A 32 1.65 -9.23 -0.20
N ALA A 33 2.79 -9.73 0.29
CA ALA A 33 3.21 -11.11 0.09
C ALA A 33 3.41 -11.82 1.42
N TRP A 34 3.00 -13.10 1.49
CA TRP A 34 3.12 -13.93 2.68
C TRP A 34 4.45 -14.67 2.68
N LEU A 35 5.29 -14.36 3.68
CA LEU A 35 6.59 -15.00 3.91
C LEU A 35 6.45 -16.03 5.03
N THR A 36 6.26 -17.29 4.65
CA THR A 36 6.01 -18.40 5.55
C THR A 36 7.31 -18.97 6.13
N THR A 37 7.38 -19.07 7.46
CA THR A 37 8.53 -19.65 8.16
C THR A 37 8.28 -21.07 8.64
N ALA A 38 7.02 -21.46 8.82
CA ALA A 38 6.63 -22.83 9.16
C ALA A 38 7.21 -23.81 8.13
N TRP A 39 7.83 -24.88 8.62
CA TRP A 39 8.53 -25.90 7.81
C TRP A 39 9.63 -25.35 6.88
N SER A 40 10.11 -24.13 7.15
CA SER A 40 11.02 -23.39 6.25
C SER A 40 10.46 -23.29 4.81
N LEU A 41 9.12 -23.14 4.67
CA LEU A 41 8.46 -23.15 3.36
C LEU A 41 8.97 -22.04 2.45
N ASP A 42 9.03 -20.81 2.93
CA ASP A 42 9.62 -19.71 2.18
C ASP A 42 11.02 -19.36 2.72
N TRP A 43 11.16 -19.27 4.06
CA TRP A 43 12.39 -18.89 4.74
C TRP A 43 12.39 -19.44 6.19
N PRO A 44 13.58 -19.74 6.79
CA PRO A 44 14.90 -19.81 6.15
C PRO A 44 15.12 -21.14 5.42
N LYS A 45 15.79 -21.11 4.28
CA LYS A 45 16.22 -22.33 3.58
C LYS A 45 17.47 -22.94 4.22
N THR A 46 18.33 -22.10 4.79
CA THR A 46 19.56 -22.50 5.46
C THR A 46 19.41 -22.38 6.98
N LYS A 47 19.52 -23.49 7.70
CA LYS A 47 19.46 -23.50 9.18
C LYS A 47 20.82 -23.23 9.80
N ASN A 48 20.84 -22.65 11.01
CA ASN A 48 22.03 -22.40 11.82
C ASN A 48 23.15 -21.62 11.10
N ASN A 49 22.80 -20.72 10.20
CA ASN A 49 23.74 -19.85 9.49
C ASN A 49 23.11 -18.46 9.29
N SER A 50 23.38 -17.56 10.22
CA SER A 50 22.80 -16.21 10.23
C SER A 50 23.17 -15.37 9.00
N THR A 51 24.39 -15.55 8.46
CA THR A 51 24.83 -14.83 7.26
C THR A 51 24.04 -15.27 6.02
N ALA A 52 23.85 -16.58 5.82
CA ALA A 52 23.04 -17.10 4.72
C ALA A 52 21.58 -16.67 4.86
N GLN A 53 21.00 -16.78 6.06
CA GLN A 53 19.61 -16.38 6.33
C GLN A 53 19.35 -14.90 6.03
N LYS A 54 20.26 -14.02 6.42
CA LYS A 54 20.19 -12.58 6.12
C LYS A 54 20.26 -12.32 4.62
N LYS A 55 21.16 -13.00 3.91
CA LYS A 55 21.28 -12.89 2.45
C LYS A 55 20.00 -13.35 1.75
N GLU A 56 19.44 -14.50 2.16
CA GLU A 56 18.16 -14.99 1.65
C GLU A 56 17.04 -13.95 1.81
N LEU A 57 16.91 -13.30 2.99
CA LEU A 57 15.90 -12.25 3.23
C LEU A 57 16.09 -11.03 2.33
N ILE A 58 17.34 -10.59 2.11
CA ILE A 58 17.65 -9.48 1.21
C ILE A 58 17.19 -9.80 -0.22
N GLU A 59 17.56 -10.98 -0.74
CA GLU A 59 17.19 -11.43 -2.09
C GLU A 59 15.67 -11.55 -2.26
N ILE A 60 14.96 -12.03 -1.22
CA ILE A 60 13.50 -12.06 -1.18
C ILE A 60 12.92 -10.66 -1.27
N LEU A 61 13.37 -9.74 -0.41
CA LEU A 61 12.84 -8.37 -0.37
C LEU A 61 13.11 -7.61 -1.67
N ASP A 62 14.29 -7.78 -2.27
CA ASP A 62 14.63 -7.17 -3.56
C ASP A 62 13.69 -7.66 -4.66
N THR A 63 13.45 -8.97 -4.72
CA THR A 63 12.51 -9.57 -5.70
C THR A 63 11.08 -9.09 -5.50
N LEU A 64 10.61 -9.02 -4.25
CA LEU A 64 9.27 -8.54 -3.93
C LEU A 64 9.11 -7.07 -4.28
N LYS A 65 10.10 -6.24 -3.96
CA LYS A 65 10.10 -4.82 -4.32
C LYS A 65 10.05 -4.61 -5.83
N ASP A 66 10.87 -5.34 -6.59
CA ASP A 66 10.87 -5.29 -8.06
C ASP A 66 9.52 -5.74 -8.66
N THR A 67 8.82 -6.65 -7.98
CA THR A 67 7.47 -7.09 -8.37
C THR A 67 6.39 -6.02 -8.08
N GLY A 68 6.70 -4.97 -7.30
CA GLY A 68 5.76 -3.94 -6.87
C GLY A 68 5.04 -4.27 -5.56
N ILE A 69 5.48 -5.30 -4.84
CA ILE A 69 4.99 -5.60 -3.49
C ILE A 69 5.49 -4.52 -2.53
N ASN A 70 4.59 -4.00 -1.71
CA ASN A 70 4.88 -2.94 -0.75
C ASN A 70 4.70 -3.33 0.72
N THR A 71 4.25 -4.56 0.98
CA THR A 71 4.00 -5.06 2.33
C THR A 71 4.40 -6.53 2.43
N VAL A 72 5.10 -6.91 3.50
CA VAL A 72 5.46 -8.31 3.79
C VAL A 72 4.72 -8.79 5.02
N MET A 73 3.95 -9.87 4.89
CA MET A 73 3.34 -10.60 6.00
C MET A 73 4.36 -11.63 6.48
N PHE A 74 5.23 -11.25 7.42
CA PHE A 74 6.32 -12.11 7.90
C PHE A 74 5.86 -13.00 9.05
N GLN A 75 5.90 -14.31 8.88
CA GLN A 75 5.47 -15.26 9.91
C GLN A 75 6.48 -15.31 11.07
N VAL A 76 6.14 -14.65 12.17
CA VAL A 76 7.00 -14.53 13.35
C VAL A 76 6.72 -15.56 14.44
N ARG A 77 5.56 -16.24 14.40
CA ARG A 77 5.14 -17.25 15.39
C ARG A 77 4.42 -18.42 14.72
N PRO A 78 5.18 -19.40 14.19
CA PRO A 78 4.58 -20.56 13.49
C PRO A 78 4.01 -21.63 14.40
N TYR A 79 4.60 -21.88 15.62
CA TYR A 79 4.27 -23.03 16.49
C TYR A 79 4.28 -22.69 18.00
N GLY A 80 3.83 -21.52 18.37
CA GLY A 80 3.96 -21.07 19.78
C GLY A 80 5.42 -20.78 20.16
N ASP A 81 6.29 -20.62 19.18
CA ASP A 81 7.69 -20.23 19.27
C ASP A 81 7.92 -18.87 18.57
N ALA A 82 9.15 -18.38 18.49
CA ALA A 82 9.43 -17.03 17.99
C ALA A 82 10.55 -17.01 16.94
N MET A 83 10.35 -16.21 15.88
CA MET A 83 11.35 -15.79 14.91
C MET A 83 11.98 -14.44 15.28
N TYR A 84 11.91 -14.06 16.55
CA TYR A 84 12.41 -12.81 17.11
C TYR A 84 12.87 -13.01 18.55
N LYS A 85 13.61 -12.06 19.11
CA LYS A 85 14.04 -12.12 20.51
C LYS A 85 12.83 -11.89 21.43
N SER A 86 12.34 -12.99 22.01
CA SER A 86 11.19 -13.01 22.91
C SER A 86 11.58 -13.41 24.33
N SER A 87 10.95 -12.78 25.32
CA SER A 87 10.99 -13.20 26.72
C SER A 87 9.88 -14.21 27.08
N ILE A 88 8.90 -14.37 26.18
CA ILE A 88 7.69 -15.17 26.40
C ILE A 88 7.79 -16.53 25.68
N ASN A 89 8.26 -16.53 24.42
CA ASN A 89 8.29 -17.70 23.56
C ASN A 89 9.73 -18.13 23.27
N PRO A 90 10.04 -19.45 23.17
CA PRO A 90 11.35 -19.93 22.78
C PRO A 90 11.65 -19.59 21.31
N TRP A 91 12.94 -19.51 20.95
CA TRP A 91 13.37 -19.41 19.56
C TRP A 91 12.84 -20.57 18.72
N SER A 92 12.38 -20.28 17.52
CA SER A 92 11.88 -21.30 16.61
C SER A 92 12.99 -22.26 16.14
N LYS A 93 12.65 -23.55 16.07
CA LYS A 93 13.55 -24.58 15.50
C LYS A 93 13.90 -24.32 14.03
N GLU A 94 13.09 -23.58 13.31
CA GLU A 94 13.31 -23.31 11.89
C GLU A 94 14.59 -22.49 11.68
N LEU A 95 15.00 -21.66 12.64
CA LEU A 95 16.23 -20.86 12.57
C LEU A 95 17.51 -21.69 12.70
N THR A 96 17.52 -22.63 13.64
CA THR A 96 18.77 -23.34 14.00
C THR A 96 18.71 -24.86 13.89
N GLY A 97 17.52 -25.42 13.64
CA GLY A 97 17.23 -26.86 13.74
C GLY A 97 16.86 -27.32 15.14
N THR A 98 17.02 -26.47 16.18
CA THR A 98 16.71 -26.80 17.59
C THR A 98 15.89 -25.67 18.22
N GLN A 99 14.70 -26.00 18.73
CA GLN A 99 13.85 -25.01 19.41
C GLN A 99 14.52 -24.50 20.69
N GLY A 100 14.43 -23.20 20.94
CA GLY A 100 15.05 -22.53 22.09
C GLY A 100 16.52 -22.15 21.88
N LYS A 101 17.18 -22.61 20.80
CA LYS A 101 18.56 -22.23 20.49
C LYS A 101 18.59 -20.87 19.77
N GLU A 102 19.35 -19.92 20.33
CA GLU A 102 19.54 -18.59 19.77
C GLU A 102 20.26 -18.64 18.40
N PRO A 103 19.76 -17.91 17.37
CA PRO A 103 20.35 -17.90 16.02
C PRO A 103 21.54 -16.93 15.86
N GLY A 104 21.89 -16.14 16.89
CA GLY A 104 22.96 -15.16 16.85
C GLY A 104 22.59 -13.82 16.19
N TYR A 105 21.32 -13.59 15.93
CA TYR A 105 20.76 -12.30 15.47
C TYR A 105 19.24 -12.31 15.69
N ASP A 106 18.61 -11.14 15.49
CA ASP A 106 17.16 -11.00 15.57
C ASP A 106 16.56 -10.89 14.15
N PRO A 107 15.89 -11.95 13.65
CA PRO A 107 15.30 -11.95 12.30
C PRO A 107 14.24 -10.88 12.09
N LEU A 108 13.36 -10.61 13.09
CA LEU A 108 12.32 -9.61 12.96
C LEU A 108 12.90 -8.18 12.90
N ALA A 109 13.85 -7.86 13.78
CA ALA A 109 14.53 -6.57 13.71
C ALA A 109 15.25 -6.39 12.36
N PHE A 110 15.89 -7.44 11.85
CA PHE A 110 16.60 -7.42 10.58
C PHE A 110 15.65 -7.17 9.39
N ILE A 111 14.55 -7.94 9.28
CA ILE A 111 13.63 -7.76 8.14
C ILE A 111 12.91 -6.41 8.18
N ILE A 112 12.58 -5.88 9.35
CA ILE A 112 11.99 -4.54 9.49
C ILE A 112 12.96 -3.49 8.92
N GLN A 113 14.21 -3.50 9.34
CA GLN A 113 15.22 -2.58 8.86
C GLN A 113 15.36 -2.66 7.33
N GLU A 114 15.53 -3.86 6.78
CA GLU A 114 15.72 -4.08 5.34
C GLU A 114 14.47 -3.72 4.51
N ALA A 115 13.27 -4.03 5.01
CA ALA A 115 12.03 -3.69 4.34
C ALA A 115 11.78 -2.16 4.34
N HIS A 116 11.97 -1.49 5.49
CA HIS A 116 11.77 -0.05 5.61
C HIS A 116 12.75 0.74 4.74
N THR A 117 14.02 0.30 4.60
CA THR A 117 14.97 0.95 3.67
C THR A 117 14.54 0.86 2.21
N ARG A 118 13.71 -0.13 1.86
CA ARG A 118 13.09 -0.31 0.54
C ARG A 118 11.72 0.37 0.41
N GLY A 119 11.26 1.07 1.45
CA GLY A 119 9.92 1.66 1.50
C GLY A 119 8.79 0.62 1.56
N MET A 120 9.08 -0.57 2.06
CA MET A 120 8.11 -1.66 2.26
C MET A 120 7.68 -1.72 3.72
N LYS A 121 6.43 -2.13 3.98
CA LYS A 121 5.88 -2.36 5.32
C LYS A 121 6.06 -3.80 5.77
N VAL A 122 6.15 -4.01 7.09
CA VAL A 122 6.23 -5.34 7.70
C VAL A 122 5.07 -5.54 8.67
N HIS A 123 4.23 -6.52 8.38
CA HIS A 123 3.24 -7.02 9.33
C HIS A 123 3.72 -8.32 9.94
N ALA A 124 3.77 -8.37 11.26
CA ALA A 124 4.11 -9.60 11.98
C ALA A 124 2.91 -10.57 11.93
N TRP A 125 3.11 -11.70 11.26
CA TRP A 125 2.11 -12.74 11.12
C TRP A 125 2.27 -13.81 12.20
N LEU A 126 1.22 -14.06 12.97
CA LEU A 126 1.16 -15.08 14.00
C LEU A 126 0.10 -16.13 13.67
N ASN A 127 0.44 -17.40 13.93
CA ASN A 127 -0.56 -18.45 14.15
C ASN A 127 -0.86 -18.49 15.65
N PRO A 128 -2.07 -18.10 16.11
CA PRO A 128 -2.30 -17.87 17.52
C PRO A 128 -2.34 -19.14 18.38
N TYR A 129 -2.81 -20.27 17.85
CA TYR A 129 -3.10 -21.44 18.68
C TYR A 129 -2.27 -22.69 18.36
N ARG A 130 -1.63 -22.79 17.19
CA ARG A 130 -0.87 -23.99 16.83
C ARG A 130 0.40 -24.15 17.65
N VAL A 131 0.59 -25.34 18.23
CA VAL A 131 1.78 -25.70 19.02
C VAL A 131 2.60 -26.79 18.34
N VAL A 132 1.97 -27.92 17.99
CA VAL A 132 2.57 -29.03 17.26
C VAL A 132 1.63 -29.45 16.13
N SER A 133 2.11 -29.44 14.89
CA SER A 133 1.28 -29.80 13.72
C SER A 133 1.11 -31.31 13.52
N SER A 134 2.04 -32.11 14.05
CA SER A 134 2.00 -33.58 13.99
C SER A 134 2.72 -34.17 15.18
N GLY A 135 2.04 -35.05 15.90
CA GLY A 135 2.46 -35.63 17.17
C GLY A 135 1.85 -34.93 18.38
N THR A 136 1.75 -35.67 19.49
CA THR A 136 1.13 -35.18 20.75
C THR A 136 2.09 -35.21 21.94
N ASP A 137 3.37 -35.51 21.71
CA ASP A 137 4.38 -35.51 22.74
C ASP A 137 4.92 -34.10 22.99
N VAL A 138 4.57 -33.51 24.11
CA VAL A 138 5.06 -32.16 24.53
C VAL A 138 6.56 -32.15 24.83
N ASN A 139 7.21 -33.31 25.02
CA ASN A 139 8.65 -33.38 25.30
C ASN A 139 9.53 -33.06 24.10
N VAL A 140 8.96 -33.04 22.90
CA VAL A 140 9.66 -32.57 21.69
C VAL A 140 9.88 -31.04 21.69
N LEU A 141 9.14 -30.33 22.54
CA LEU A 141 9.27 -28.87 22.71
C LEU A 141 10.43 -28.54 23.65
N SER A 142 11.01 -27.35 23.51
CA SER A 142 12.05 -26.87 24.45
C SER A 142 11.51 -26.76 25.89
N SER A 143 12.38 -26.90 26.87
CA SER A 143 11.99 -26.92 28.29
C SER A 143 11.32 -25.62 28.79
N ASN A 144 11.58 -24.50 28.09
CA ASN A 144 10.97 -23.20 28.37
C ASN A 144 9.72 -22.90 27.54
N HIS A 145 9.23 -23.85 26.75
CA HIS A 145 8.00 -23.68 25.99
C HIS A 145 6.79 -23.82 26.94
N LEU A 146 5.86 -22.83 26.91
CA LEU A 146 4.70 -22.81 27.82
C LEU A 146 3.88 -24.11 27.74
N ALA A 147 3.63 -24.63 26.55
CA ALA A 147 2.88 -25.86 26.34
C ALA A 147 3.56 -27.10 26.96
N ARG A 148 4.89 -27.13 27.06
CA ARG A 148 5.63 -28.17 27.75
C ARG A 148 5.57 -27.99 29.27
N GLN A 149 5.63 -26.74 29.74
CA GLN A 149 5.57 -26.40 31.18
C GLN A 149 4.16 -26.61 31.74
N ASN A 150 3.13 -26.33 30.94
CA ASN A 150 1.73 -26.46 31.33
C ASN A 150 0.88 -27.16 30.23
N PRO A 151 0.96 -28.50 30.13
CA PRO A 151 0.18 -29.24 29.12
C PRO A 151 -1.34 -29.15 29.27
N SER A 152 -1.85 -28.71 30.46
CA SER A 152 -3.29 -28.50 30.66
C SER A 152 -3.89 -27.36 29.82
N LEU A 153 -3.03 -26.53 29.23
CA LEU A 153 -3.45 -25.47 28.30
C LEU A 153 -3.75 -25.98 26.88
N LEU A 154 -3.58 -27.28 26.63
CA LEU A 154 -3.64 -27.84 25.29
C LEU A 154 -4.94 -28.61 25.02
N ILE A 155 -5.34 -28.60 23.78
CA ILE A 155 -6.28 -29.56 23.18
C ILE A 155 -5.60 -30.31 22.05
N GLU A 156 -6.00 -31.56 21.85
CA GLU A 156 -5.55 -32.38 20.75
C GLU A 156 -6.62 -32.39 19.63
N ASN A 157 -6.17 -32.29 18.39
CA ASN A 157 -7.01 -32.53 17.23
C ASN A 157 -6.22 -33.14 16.09
N ARG A 158 -6.72 -34.23 15.50
CA ARG A 158 -6.12 -34.90 14.33
C ARG A 158 -4.60 -35.15 14.46
N GLY A 159 -4.17 -35.52 15.69
CA GLY A 159 -2.77 -35.84 15.99
C GLY A 159 -1.85 -34.62 16.05
N GLY A 160 -2.37 -33.44 16.26
CA GLY A 160 -1.63 -32.22 16.57
C GLY A 160 -2.04 -31.61 17.90
N LEU A 161 -1.20 -30.73 18.45
CA LEU A 161 -1.44 -30.00 19.71
C LEU A 161 -1.69 -28.52 19.45
N TYR A 162 -2.69 -27.99 20.12
CA TYR A 162 -3.12 -26.61 19.99
C TYR A 162 -3.38 -26.03 21.39
N TYR A 163 -3.10 -24.75 21.59
CA TYR A 163 -3.59 -24.06 22.78
C TYR A 163 -5.12 -24.06 22.79
N ASN A 164 -5.72 -24.30 23.97
CA ASN A 164 -7.16 -24.33 24.13
C ASN A 164 -7.76 -22.90 24.14
N PRO A 165 -8.54 -22.51 23.13
CA PRO A 165 -9.12 -21.16 23.05
C PRO A 165 -10.13 -20.84 24.17
N ASP A 166 -10.67 -21.84 24.87
CA ASP A 166 -11.61 -21.63 25.97
C ASP A 166 -10.95 -20.96 27.19
N LEU A 167 -9.64 -21.16 27.35
CA LEU A 167 -8.92 -20.74 28.55
C LEU A 167 -8.50 -19.27 28.49
N GLN A 168 -8.77 -18.52 29.57
CA GLN A 168 -8.36 -17.13 29.68
C GLN A 168 -6.82 -17.00 29.66
N GLU A 169 -6.11 -17.91 30.31
CA GLU A 169 -4.64 -17.94 30.34
C GLU A 169 -4.03 -18.02 28.94
N VAL A 170 -4.67 -18.76 28.03
CA VAL A 170 -4.26 -18.85 26.61
C VAL A 170 -4.50 -17.51 25.87
N LYS A 171 -5.66 -16.87 26.10
CA LYS A 171 -5.96 -15.55 25.52
C LYS A 171 -4.95 -14.50 26.02
N ASP A 172 -4.61 -14.54 27.31
CA ASP A 172 -3.62 -13.65 27.93
C ASP A 172 -2.22 -13.89 27.34
N HIS A 173 -1.81 -15.17 27.18
CA HIS A 173 -0.53 -15.51 26.57
C HIS A 173 -0.41 -14.99 25.13
N ILE A 174 -1.46 -15.14 24.31
CA ILE A 174 -1.47 -14.61 22.93
C ILE A 174 -1.39 -13.08 22.95
N SER A 175 -2.20 -12.43 23.80
CA SER A 175 -2.24 -10.98 23.92
C SER A 175 -0.90 -10.40 24.40
N ASN A 176 -0.25 -11.05 25.40
CA ASN A 176 1.07 -10.66 25.89
C ASN A 176 2.16 -10.85 24.84
N THR A 177 2.10 -11.94 24.06
CA THR A 177 3.00 -12.16 22.91
C THR A 177 2.88 -11.04 21.88
N VAL A 178 1.66 -10.64 21.52
CA VAL A 178 1.44 -9.51 20.61
C VAL A 178 1.92 -8.20 21.24
N GLY A 179 1.63 -7.98 22.52
CA GLY A 179 2.10 -6.80 23.27
C GLY A 179 3.62 -6.68 23.29
N GLU A 180 4.34 -7.80 23.46
CA GLU A 180 5.80 -7.85 23.38
C GLU A 180 6.31 -7.41 22.00
N ILE A 181 5.71 -7.92 20.92
CA ILE A 181 6.10 -7.55 19.54
C ILE A 181 5.85 -6.06 19.30
N VAL A 182 4.66 -5.58 19.61
CA VAL A 182 4.29 -4.17 19.38
C VAL A 182 5.17 -3.21 20.19
N SER A 183 5.51 -3.58 21.44
CA SER A 183 6.35 -2.74 22.30
C SER A 183 7.80 -2.64 21.82
N ASN A 184 8.36 -3.74 21.31
CA ASN A 184 9.80 -3.87 21.08
C ASN A 184 10.22 -3.64 19.64
N TYR A 185 9.28 -3.70 18.67
CA TYR A 185 9.60 -3.64 17.25
C TYR A 185 8.82 -2.53 16.54
N ASP A 186 9.42 -1.96 15.51
CA ASP A 186 8.82 -0.95 14.64
C ASP A 186 8.05 -1.60 13.47
N ILE A 187 7.05 -2.43 13.83
CA ILE A 187 6.18 -3.09 12.87
C ILE A 187 5.04 -2.18 12.43
N ASP A 188 4.57 -2.36 11.20
CA ASP A 188 3.43 -1.62 10.64
C ASP A 188 2.08 -2.28 10.98
N GLY A 189 2.10 -3.57 11.31
CA GLY A 189 0.87 -4.29 11.67
C GLY A 189 1.11 -5.67 12.28
N ILE A 190 0.03 -6.19 12.84
CA ILE A 190 -0.14 -7.59 13.28
C ILE A 190 -1.17 -8.25 12.39
N THR A 191 -0.91 -9.50 11.98
CA THR A 191 -1.86 -10.30 11.19
C THR A 191 -2.00 -11.69 11.78
N PHE A 192 -3.23 -12.17 11.95
CA PHE A 192 -3.52 -13.57 12.21
C PHE A 192 -3.99 -14.27 10.91
N ASP A 193 -3.70 -15.56 10.80
CA ASP A 193 -4.18 -16.40 9.70
C ASP A 193 -5.58 -17.02 9.99
N ASP A 194 -5.91 -18.16 9.38
CA ASP A 194 -7.19 -18.86 9.53
C ASP A 194 -7.21 -19.93 10.63
N TYR A 195 -6.14 -20.08 11.39
CA TYR A 195 -6.03 -21.13 12.41
C TYR A 195 -6.46 -20.64 13.79
N PHE A 196 -7.80 -20.62 14.05
CA PHE A 196 -8.38 -20.31 15.35
C PHE A 196 -8.61 -21.59 16.16
N TYR A 197 -9.83 -22.11 16.30
CA TYR A 197 -9.96 -23.49 16.71
C TYR A 197 -9.34 -24.41 15.67
N PRO A 198 -8.80 -25.60 16.08
CA PRO A 198 -8.38 -26.60 15.10
C PRO A 198 -9.53 -26.93 14.15
N THR A 199 -9.26 -26.90 12.86
CA THR A 199 -10.30 -27.07 11.83
C THR A 199 -11.16 -28.29 12.07
N ASP A 200 -12.47 -28.12 12.04
CA ASP A 200 -13.49 -29.11 12.31
C ASP A 200 -13.32 -29.76 13.71
N TYR A 201 -12.89 -28.98 14.72
CA TYR A 201 -12.80 -29.47 16.11
C TYR A 201 -14.17 -29.95 16.57
N PRO A 202 -14.32 -31.23 17.01
CA PRO A 202 -15.61 -31.85 17.18
C PRO A 202 -16.44 -31.18 18.29
N LEU A 203 -17.73 -31.05 18.03
CA LEU A 203 -18.72 -30.72 19.06
C LEU A 203 -19.01 -31.97 19.91
N PRO A 204 -19.41 -31.77 21.18
CA PRO A 204 -19.94 -32.89 21.97
C PRO A 204 -21.10 -33.57 21.27
N GLN A 205 -21.31 -34.87 21.58
CA GLN A 205 -22.39 -35.64 21.00
C GLN A 205 -23.76 -34.98 21.29
N GLY A 206 -24.54 -34.75 20.22
CA GLY A 206 -25.89 -34.16 20.32
C GLY A 206 -25.91 -32.64 20.29
N GLU A 207 -24.76 -31.97 20.26
CA GLU A 207 -24.66 -30.50 20.13
C GLU A 207 -24.85 -30.05 18.68
N ASP A 208 -25.58 -28.97 18.51
CA ASP A 208 -25.80 -28.33 17.20
C ASP A 208 -24.69 -27.34 16.88
N LYS A 209 -24.39 -27.20 15.58
CA LYS A 209 -23.38 -26.25 15.09
C LYS A 209 -23.70 -24.77 15.38
N ASP A 210 -24.96 -24.46 15.68
CA ASP A 210 -25.46 -23.17 16.13
C ASP A 210 -25.93 -23.19 17.60
N GLY A 211 -25.68 -24.31 18.33
CA GLY A 211 -26.00 -24.53 19.72
C GLY A 211 -25.11 -23.77 20.71
N VAL A 212 -25.38 -24.01 21.99
CA VAL A 212 -24.72 -23.27 23.09
C VAL A 212 -23.21 -23.44 23.08
N VAL A 213 -22.68 -24.66 22.89
CA VAL A 213 -21.23 -24.93 22.91
C VAL A 213 -20.55 -24.28 21.71
N ALA A 214 -21.12 -24.41 20.52
CA ALA A 214 -20.54 -23.79 19.32
C ALA A 214 -20.51 -22.26 19.42
N ASN A 215 -21.58 -21.66 19.96
CA ASN A 215 -21.63 -20.21 20.17
C ASN A 215 -20.63 -19.76 21.25
N ALA A 216 -20.45 -20.53 22.34
CA ALA A 216 -19.42 -20.24 23.34
C ALA A 216 -18.00 -20.27 22.73
N ARG A 217 -17.69 -21.26 21.88
CA ARG A 217 -16.40 -21.33 21.18
C ARG A 217 -16.16 -20.10 20.31
N ARG A 218 -17.14 -19.66 19.52
CA ARG A 218 -17.05 -18.42 18.73
C ARG A 218 -16.82 -17.20 19.61
N GLU A 219 -17.53 -17.13 20.75
CA GLU A 219 -17.34 -16.00 21.67
C GLU A 219 -15.96 -16.01 22.35
N HIS A 220 -15.37 -17.17 22.66
CA HIS A 220 -13.98 -17.24 23.15
C HIS A 220 -12.97 -16.67 22.13
N ILE A 221 -13.16 -16.97 20.84
CA ILE A 221 -12.32 -16.36 19.78
C ILE A 221 -12.59 -14.86 19.69
N ASN A 222 -13.86 -14.42 19.70
CA ASN A 222 -14.21 -12.99 19.68
C ASN A 222 -13.55 -12.23 20.83
N GLN A 223 -13.52 -12.81 22.04
CA GLN A 223 -12.85 -12.23 23.21
C GLN A 223 -11.35 -12.07 22.99
N MET A 224 -10.70 -13.10 22.44
CA MET A 224 -9.26 -13.05 22.15
C MET A 224 -8.95 -11.95 21.11
N ILE A 225 -9.71 -11.85 20.01
CA ILE A 225 -9.54 -10.83 18.97
C ILE A 225 -9.69 -9.42 19.58
N ARG A 226 -10.72 -9.19 20.40
CA ARG A 226 -10.91 -7.89 21.10
C ARG A 226 -9.77 -7.58 22.06
N GLN A 227 -9.32 -8.57 22.84
CA GLN A 227 -8.24 -8.40 23.79
C GLN A 227 -6.93 -8.02 23.08
N VAL A 228 -6.56 -8.72 22.01
CA VAL A 228 -5.39 -8.42 21.17
C VAL A 228 -5.48 -7.02 20.59
N ARG A 229 -6.63 -6.65 20.00
CA ARG A 229 -6.85 -5.29 19.48
C ARG A 229 -6.60 -4.23 20.55
N ASN A 230 -7.19 -4.41 21.72
CA ASN A 230 -7.06 -3.45 22.83
C ASN A 230 -5.60 -3.34 23.29
N THR A 231 -4.87 -4.46 23.36
CA THR A 231 -3.44 -4.47 23.67
C THR A 231 -2.64 -3.68 22.65
N ILE A 232 -2.85 -3.92 21.33
CA ILE A 232 -2.16 -3.19 20.27
C ILE A 232 -2.45 -1.69 20.38
N LYS A 233 -3.73 -1.31 20.44
CA LYS A 233 -4.14 0.10 20.46
C LYS A 233 -3.75 0.84 21.75
N GLY A 234 -3.59 0.11 22.84
CA GLY A 234 -3.09 0.66 24.10
C GLY A 234 -1.58 0.94 24.10
N ILE A 235 -0.80 0.26 23.25
CA ILE A 235 0.66 0.39 23.15
C ILE A 235 1.03 1.35 22.00
N LYS A 236 0.61 1.03 20.77
CA LYS A 236 0.86 1.80 19.54
C LYS A 236 -0.43 1.85 18.69
N PRO A 237 -1.25 2.92 18.81
CA PRO A 237 -2.53 3.03 18.10
C PRO A 237 -2.41 2.95 16.57
N GLU A 238 -1.27 3.36 16.01
CA GLU A 238 -0.97 3.35 14.58
C GLU A 238 -0.71 1.95 14.01
N VAL A 239 -0.26 0.99 14.84
CA VAL A 239 -0.05 -0.40 14.40
C VAL A 239 -1.38 -1.03 14.04
N ARG A 240 -1.49 -1.52 12.81
CA ARG A 240 -2.72 -2.08 12.26
C ARG A 240 -2.89 -3.54 12.69
N PHE A 241 -4.13 -3.93 12.99
CA PHE A 241 -4.47 -5.32 13.30
C PHE A 241 -5.42 -5.89 12.28
N GLY A 242 -5.05 -7.02 11.68
CA GLY A 242 -5.88 -7.70 10.68
C GLY A 242 -5.90 -9.21 10.82
N VAL A 243 -6.80 -9.81 10.07
CA VAL A 243 -6.99 -11.26 10.04
C VAL A 243 -7.13 -11.74 8.60
N SER A 244 -6.52 -12.89 8.29
CA SER A 244 -6.68 -13.57 6.99
C SER A 244 -7.45 -14.89 7.18
N PRO A 245 -8.78 -14.84 7.22
CA PRO A 245 -9.61 -16.03 7.42
C PRO A 245 -9.81 -16.79 6.12
N ARG A 246 -10.45 -17.97 6.21
CA ARG A 246 -11.00 -18.65 5.02
C ARG A 246 -11.85 -17.68 4.19
N GLY A 247 -11.82 -17.86 2.89
CA GLY A 247 -12.57 -17.02 1.95
C GLY A 247 -14.09 -17.04 2.15
N VAL A 248 -14.64 -18.12 2.68
CA VAL A 248 -16.09 -18.27 2.92
C VAL A 248 -16.38 -18.18 4.41
N TRP A 249 -17.21 -17.20 4.82
CA TRP A 249 -17.74 -17.10 6.18
C TRP A 249 -18.82 -18.16 6.43
N LYS A 250 -19.91 -18.13 5.66
CA LYS A 250 -20.96 -19.13 5.59
C LYS A 250 -21.40 -19.30 4.13
N ASN A 251 -21.77 -20.51 3.74
CA ASN A 251 -22.46 -20.75 2.47
C ASN A 251 -23.92 -20.30 2.59
N LYS A 252 -24.49 -19.78 1.51
CA LYS A 252 -25.88 -19.30 1.46
C LYS A 252 -26.90 -20.37 1.83
N MET A 253 -26.60 -21.62 1.61
CA MET A 253 -27.45 -22.75 2.02
C MET A 253 -27.52 -22.93 3.54
N ASN A 254 -26.51 -22.45 4.30
CA ASN A 254 -26.51 -22.50 5.77
C ASN A 254 -26.97 -21.19 6.41
N ASP A 255 -26.89 -20.07 5.69
CA ASP A 255 -27.33 -18.76 6.15
C ASP A 255 -27.63 -17.88 4.93
N SER A 256 -28.82 -17.28 4.88
CA SER A 256 -29.25 -16.43 3.76
C SER A 256 -28.35 -15.22 3.53
N ASN A 257 -27.59 -14.77 4.54
CA ASN A 257 -26.58 -13.72 4.44
C ASN A 257 -25.20 -14.24 3.98
N GLY A 258 -25.04 -15.55 3.84
CA GLY A 258 -23.82 -16.18 3.37
C GLY A 258 -23.53 -15.93 1.90
N SER A 259 -22.31 -16.26 1.47
CA SER A 259 -21.93 -16.19 0.05
C SER A 259 -22.65 -17.28 -0.76
N ASP A 260 -22.93 -16.98 -2.03
CA ASP A 260 -23.56 -17.94 -2.96
C ASP A 260 -22.53 -18.98 -3.44
N THR A 261 -22.09 -19.80 -2.48
CA THR A 261 -21.07 -20.84 -2.61
C THR A 261 -21.65 -22.17 -2.19
N GLY A 262 -21.17 -23.27 -2.81
CA GLY A 262 -21.67 -24.61 -2.52
C GLY A 262 -20.64 -25.45 -1.76
N TYR A 263 -20.94 -25.88 -0.54
CA TYR A 263 -20.12 -26.79 0.28
C TYR A 263 -18.65 -26.38 0.48
N ALA A 264 -18.30 -25.10 0.34
CA ALA A 264 -16.98 -24.61 0.72
C ALA A 264 -16.83 -24.66 2.25
N LYS A 265 -15.59 -24.87 2.73
CA LYS A 265 -15.33 -24.78 4.18
C LYS A 265 -15.56 -23.37 4.69
N GLU A 266 -16.30 -23.27 5.77
CA GLU A 266 -16.79 -22.03 6.37
C GLU A 266 -15.98 -21.65 7.60
N SER A 267 -15.45 -20.42 7.68
CA SER A 267 -14.72 -19.97 8.86
C SER A 267 -15.59 -20.01 10.13
N TYR A 268 -16.90 -19.73 10.00
CA TYR A 268 -17.84 -19.71 11.11
C TYR A 268 -18.03 -21.08 11.77
N TYR A 269 -18.15 -22.15 10.97
CA TYR A 269 -18.41 -23.49 11.46
C TYR A 269 -17.15 -24.33 11.64
N SER A 270 -16.21 -24.26 10.69
CA SER A 270 -15.02 -25.12 10.73
C SER A 270 -13.96 -24.64 11.70
N ASP A 271 -13.83 -23.32 11.89
CA ASP A 271 -12.78 -22.73 12.73
C ASP A 271 -13.35 -21.92 13.91
N TYR A 272 -14.69 -21.93 14.09
CA TYR A 272 -15.44 -21.13 15.07
C TYR A 272 -15.09 -19.63 15.02
N ALA A 273 -14.85 -19.11 13.82
CA ALA A 273 -14.41 -17.74 13.57
C ALA A 273 -15.53 -16.91 12.96
N ASP A 274 -16.15 -16.01 13.74
CA ASP A 274 -17.20 -15.10 13.28
C ASP A 274 -16.60 -13.83 12.69
N THR A 275 -15.99 -13.98 11.51
CA THR A 275 -15.23 -12.94 10.84
C THR A 275 -16.09 -11.75 10.39
N VAL A 276 -17.38 -11.97 10.08
CA VAL A 276 -18.34 -10.90 9.78
C VAL A 276 -18.58 -10.02 11.00
N LYS A 277 -18.73 -10.62 12.19
CA LYS A 277 -18.85 -9.87 13.44
C LYS A 277 -17.63 -8.97 13.67
N TRP A 278 -16.43 -9.48 13.44
CA TRP A 278 -15.20 -8.70 13.64
C TRP A 278 -15.13 -7.48 12.72
N VAL A 279 -15.62 -7.61 11.47
CA VAL A 279 -15.73 -6.48 10.53
C VAL A 279 -16.80 -5.49 10.99
N LYS A 280 -18.02 -5.98 11.28
CA LYS A 280 -19.17 -5.11 11.60
C LYS A 280 -19.01 -4.35 12.91
N GLU A 281 -18.36 -4.96 13.90
CA GLU A 281 -18.11 -4.36 15.22
C GLU A 281 -16.73 -3.67 15.32
N GLY A 282 -15.92 -3.68 14.25
CA GLY A 282 -14.64 -3.00 14.19
C GLY A 282 -13.58 -3.59 15.13
N TYR A 283 -13.54 -4.92 15.30
CA TYR A 283 -12.53 -5.59 16.12
C TYR A 283 -11.18 -5.68 15.41
N ILE A 284 -11.13 -5.39 14.12
CA ILE A 284 -9.93 -5.43 13.28
C ILE A 284 -9.87 -4.15 12.42
N ASP A 285 -8.68 -3.78 11.96
CA ASP A 285 -8.47 -2.64 11.07
C ASP A 285 -8.53 -3.04 9.58
N TYR A 286 -8.27 -4.31 9.28
CA TYR A 286 -8.37 -4.86 7.92
C TYR A 286 -8.65 -6.37 7.94
N ILE A 287 -9.21 -6.86 6.83
CA ILE A 287 -9.47 -8.29 6.62
C ILE A 287 -8.92 -8.73 5.27
N ILE A 288 -8.35 -9.95 5.24
CA ILE A 288 -7.76 -10.58 4.04
C ILE A 288 -8.39 -11.96 3.82
N PRO A 289 -9.62 -12.07 3.31
CA PRO A 289 -10.21 -13.37 3.03
C PRO A 289 -9.39 -14.13 1.98
N GLN A 290 -9.09 -15.41 2.24
CA GLN A 290 -8.32 -16.29 1.37
C GLN A 290 -9.19 -16.78 0.21
N VAL A 291 -9.28 -15.97 -0.87
CA VAL A 291 -10.07 -16.29 -2.06
C VAL A 291 -9.21 -17.09 -3.04
N TYR A 292 -8.81 -18.30 -2.63
CA TYR A 292 -7.82 -19.14 -3.29
C TYR A 292 -8.43 -20.07 -4.36
N TRP A 293 -9.37 -19.55 -5.16
CA TRP A 293 -10.09 -20.27 -6.22
C TRP A 293 -10.00 -19.53 -7.56
N GLU A 294 -10.21 -20.29 -8.64
CA GLU A 294 -10.32 -19.72 -9.99
C GLU A 294 -11.55 -18.84 -10.13
N ILE A 295 -11.55 -17.99 -11.17
CA ILE A 295 -12.67 -17.09 -11.49
C ILE A 295 -13.96 -17.87 -11.67
N GLU A 296 -13.93 -18.99 -12.37
CA GLU A 296 -15.06 -19.85 -12.70
C GLU A 296 -15.09 -21.16 -11.87
N HIS A 297 -14.58 -21.14 -10.62
CA HIS A 297 -14.57 -22.32 -9.78
C HIS A 297 -15.99 -22.79 -9.43
N ASN A 298 -16.26 -24.11 -9.55
CA ASN A 298 -17.60 -24.67 -9.43
C ASN A 298 -18.26 -24.50 -8.04
N VAL A 299 -17.48 -24.43 -6.96
CA VAL A 299 -17.96 -24.39 -5.57
C VAL A 299 -17.91 -22.98 -5.00
N ALA A 300 -16.82 -22.27 -5.24
CA ALA A 300 -16.58 -20.93 -4.70
C ALA A 300 -15.91 -20.06 -5.77
N PRO A 301 -16.66 -19.56 -6.76
CA PRO A 301 -16.10 -18.70 -7.81
C PRO A 301 -15.45 -17.45 -7.20
N PHE A 302 -14.25 -17.10 -7.67
CA PHE A 302 -13.49 -15.95 -7.18
C PHE A 302 -14.34 -14.67 -7.13
N LYS A 303 -15.04 -14.38 -8.22
CA LYS A 303 -15.89 -13.16 -8.31
C LYS A 303 -17.03 -13.17 -7.30
N THR A 304 -17.68 -14.31 -7.10
CA THR A 304 -18.79 -14.47 -6.13
C THR A 304 -18.32 -14.16 -4.71
N VAL A 305 -17.19 -14.75 -4.30
CA VAL A 305 -16.64 -14.56 -2.95
C VAL A 305 -16.13 -13.13 -2.76
N THR A 306 -15.45 -12.57 -3.76
CA THR A 306 -14.95 -11.18 -3.74
C THR A 306 -16.10 -10.18 -3.61
N ASN A 307 -17.15 -10.31 -4.42
CA ASN A 307 -18.35 -9.44 -4.35
C ASN A 307 -19.05 -9.53 -3.01
N TRP A 308 -19.10 -10.73 -2.43
CA TRP A 308 -19.73 -10.92 -1.13
C TRP A 308 -18.95 -10.17 -0.04
N TRP A 309 -17.61 -10.29 0.00
CA TRP A 309 -16.77 -9.57 0.96
C TRP A 309 -16.82 -8.05 0.76
N GLU A 310 -16.85 -7.61 -0.50
CA GLU A 310 -17.02 -6.19 -0.84
C GLU A 310 -18.30 -5.61 -0.21
N ASN A 311 -19.41 -6.36 -0.27
CA ASN A 311 -20.65 -5.96 0.38
C ASN A 311 -20.57 -6.03 1.92
N VAL A 312 -19.84 -6.99 2.49
CA VAL A 312 -19.65 -7.10 3.94
C VAL A 312 -18.96 -5.87 4.51
N VAL A 313 -17.91 -5.36 3.85
CA VAL A 313 -17.14 -4.21 4.38
C VAL A 313 -17.80 -2.85 4.12
N LYS A 314 -18.77 -2.76 3.22
CA LYS A 314 -19.47 -1.49 2.94
C LYS A 314 -20.04 -0.86 4.21
N GLY A 315 -19.74 0.43 4.39
CA GLY A 315 -20.19 1.22 5.53
C GLY A 315 -19.44 0.92 6.84
N THR A 316 -18.33 0.18 6.79
CA THR A 316 -17.44 -0.06 7.93
C THR A 316 -16.12 0.69 7.75
N ASN A 317 -15.32 0.79 8.83
CA ASN A 317 -13.97 1.35 8.80
C ASN A 317 -12.89 0.26 8.62
N VAL A 318 -13.28 -0.95 8.20
CA VAL A 318 -12.36 -2.08 8.00
C VAL A 318 -11.97 -2.16 6.54
N ASP A 319 -10.67 -2.10 6.27
CA ASP A 319 -10.14 -2.25 4.91
C ASP A 319 -10.24 -3.71 4.45
N LEU A 320 -10.62 -3.88 3.19
CA LEU A 320 -10.64 -5.18 2.52
C LEU A 320 -9.41 -5.31 1.62
N TYR A 321 -8.61 -6.36 1.84
CA TYR A 321 -7.58 -6.82 0.90
C TYR A 321 -7.98 -8.22 0.42
N ILE A 322 -7.92 -8.49 -0.87
CA ILE A 322 -8.25 -9.82 -1.38
C ILE A 322 -7.02 -10.71 -1.33
N GLY A 323 -7.18 -11.88 -0.68
CA GLY A 323 -6.15 -12.91 -0.65
C GLY A 323 -6.19 -13.78 -1.90
N HIS A 324 -5.11 -13.77 -2.66
CA HIS A 324 -4.87 -14.65 -3.81
C HIS A 324 -3.85 -15.72 -3.46
N THR A 325 -3.83 -16.82 -4.22
CA THR A 325 -2.76 -17.79 -4.13
C THR A 325 -2.01 -17.90 -5.45
N THR A 326 -0.69 -18.01 -5.37
CA THR A 326 0.21 -18.17 -6.52
C THR A 326 0.89 -19.54 -6.52
N ASP A 327 0.63 -20.38 -5.51
CA ASP A 327 1.15 -21.76 -5.43
C ASP A 327 0.25 -22.78 -6.16
N LYS A 328 -1.00 -22.42 -6.47
CA LYS A 328 -1.90 -23.22 -7.29
C LYS A 328 -1.82 -22.79 -8.75
N ASP A 329 -1.36 -23.66 -9.62
CA ASP A 329 -1.16 -23.39 -11.05
C ASP A 329 -2.38 -22.77 -11.74
N VAL A 330 -3.56 -23.29 -11.44
CA VAL A 330 -4.83 -22.83 -12.04
C VAL A 330 -5.15 -21.38 -11.67
N VAL A 331 -4.89 -20.97 -10.44
CA VAL A 331 -5.09 -19.58 -9.97
C VAL A 331 -3.94 -18.69 -10.47
N ALA A 332 -2.69 -19.17 -10.41
CA ALA A 332 -1.52 -18.41 -10.87
C ALA A 332 -1.61 -18.04 -12.37
N LYS A 333 -2.27 -18.89 -13.18
CA LYS A 333 -2.50 -18.61 -14.61
C LYS A 333 -3.39 -17.41 -14.88
N GLU A 334 -4.30 -17.06 -13.98
CA GLU A 334 -5.27 -15.98 -14.17
C GLU A 334 -5.15 -14.83 -13.15
N ILE A 335 -4.00 -14.78 -12.43
CA ILE A 335 -3.79 -13.82 -11.34
C ILE A 335 -3.93 -12.35 -11.79
N ASP A 336 -3.48 -12.01 -12.98
CA ASP A 336 -3.66 -10.70 -13.60
C ASP A 336 -5.14 -10.34 -13.78
N THR A 337 -5.95 -11.26 -14.26
CA THR A 337 -7.40 -11.09 -14.42
C THR A 337 -8.09 -10.90 -13.06
N GLN A 338 -7.67 -11.66 -12.02
CA GLN A 338 -8.17 -11.48 -10.67
C GLN A 338 -7.81 -10.11 -10.10
N ILE A 339 -6.57 -9.65 -10.28
CA ILE A 339 -6.13 -8.31 -9.84
C ILE A 339 -6.93 -7.21 -10.57
N GLN A 340 -7.12 -7.31 -11.89
CA GLN A 340 -7.92 -6.35 -12.63
C GLN A 340 -9.38 -6.33 -12.16
N TYR A 341 -9.93 -7.48 -11.77
CA TYR A 341 -11.28 -7.53 -11.20
C TYR A 341 -11.37 -6.77 -9.88
N THR A 342 -10.41 -6.94 -8.97
CA THR A 342 -10.41 -6.23 -7.67
C THR A 342 -10.33 -4.71 -7.82
N LYS A 343 -9.65 -4.21 -8.83
CA LYS A 343 -9.52 -2.76 -9.10
C LYS A 343 -10.83 -2.06 -9.47
N GLN A 344 -11.89 -2.80 -9.81
CA GLN A 344 -13.20 -2.22 -10.14
C GLN A 344 -13.95 -1.71 -8.90
N PHE A 345 -13.46 -2.03 -7.68
CA PHE A 345 -14.14 -1.73 -6.42
C PHE A 345 -13.34 -0.74 -5.57
N SER A 346 -13.89 0.41 -5.29
CA SER A 346 -13.27 1.42 -4.42
C SER A 346 -13.15 1.00 -2.95
N THR A 347 -13.94 0.00 -2.53
CA THR A 347 -13.92 -0.60 -1.19
C THR A 347 -12.76 -1.58 -0.99
N ILE A 348 -12.24 -2.19 -2.06
CA ILE A 348 -11.07 -3.05 -2.01
C ILE A 348 -9.81 -2.17 -1.99
N LYS A 349 -9.05 -2.24 -0.90
CA LYS A 349 -7.89 -1.39 -0.64
C LYS A 349 -6.56 -2.06 -0.98
N GLY A 350 -6.60 -3.28 -1.53
CA GLY A 350 -5.39 -3.97 -1.94
C GLY A 350 -5.57 -5.46 -2.18
N ASN A 351 -4.45 -6.12 -2.44
CA ASN A 351 -4.33 -7.55 -2.68
C ASN A 351 -3.23 -8.15 -1.82
N SER A 352 -3.31 -9.43 -1.54
CA SER A 352 -2.23 -10.19 -0.92
C SER A 352 -2.01 -11.51 -1.65
N TYR A 353 -0.77 -11.98 -1.69
CA TYR A 353 -0.35 -13.12 -2.50
C TYR A 353 0.31 -14.18 -1.63
N TYR A 354 -0.27 -15.37 -1.57
CA TYR A 354 0.30 -16.54 -0.94
C TYR A 354 0.89 -17.46 -2.02
N ASN A 355 2.19 -17.78 -2.05
CA ASN A 355 3.24 -17.41 -1.12
C ASN A 355 4.47 -16.81 -1.84
N VAL A 356 5.46 -16.37 -1.04
CA VAL A 356 6.71 -15.78 -1.55
C VAL A 356 7.48 -16.74 -2.47
N THR A 357 7.62 -18.01 -2.12
CA THR A 357 8.36 -19.00 -2.94
C THR A 357 7.76 -19.11 -4.35
N SER A 358 6.44 -19.15 -4.49
CA SER A 358 5.79 -19.24 -5.80
C SER A 358 5.94 -17.95 -6.63
N ILE A 359 6.00 -16.78 -5.97
CA ILE A 359 6.32 -15.51 -6.63
C ILE A 359 7.76 -15.52 -7.13
N ILE A 360 8.73 -15.89 -6.29
CA ILE A 360 10.16 -15.94 -6.65
C ILE A 360 10.39 -16.92 -7.83
N ASN A 361 9.78 -18.07 -7.78
CA ASN A 361 9.86 -19.08 -8.83
C ASN A 361 9.08 -18.72 -10.10
N ASN A 362 8.37 -17.60 -10.08
CA ASN A 362 7.52 -17.14 -11.17
C ASN A 362 6.51 -18.20 -11.66
N ASN A 363 5.87 -18.89 -10.70
CA ASN A 363 4.93 -19.97 -10.98
C ASN A 363 3.88 -19.53 -12.01
N GLN A 364 3.76 -20.25 -13.15
CA GLN A 364 2.86 -19.91 -14.26
C GLN A 364 2.95 -18.44 -14.75
N GLY A 365 4.11 -17.78 -14.55
CA GLY A 365 4.30 -16.38 -14.87
C GLY A 365 3.66 -15.42 -13.86
N ALA A 366 3.30 -15.90 -12.65
CA ALA A 366 2.57 -15.11 -11.67
C ALA A 366 3.30 -13.83 -11.25
N ARG A 367 4.62 -13.88 -11.00
CA ARG A 367 5.41 -12.69 -10.67
C ARG A 367 5.29 -11.61 -11.73
N ASP A 368 5.50 -11.97 -12.99
CA ASP A 368 5.47 -11.02 -14.10
C ASP A 368 4.06 -10.47 -14.32
N LYS A 369 3.02 -11.30 -14.18
CA LYS A 369 1.62 -10.88 -14.24
C LYS A 369 1.25 -9.92 -13.11
N ILE A 370 1.69 -10.21 -11.87
CA ILE A 370 1.49 -9.30 -10.72
C ILE A 370 2.19 -7.98 -11.03
N LYS A 371 3.49 -8.01 -11.41
CA LYS A 371 4.26 -6.81 -11.74
C LYS A 371 3.56 -5.97 -12.80
N ASN A 372 3.17 -6.57 -13.91
CA ASN A 372 2.49 -5.87 -15.00
C ASN A 372 1.10 -5.35 -14.61
N SER A 373 0.46 -5.97 -13.63
CA SER A 373 -0.85 -5.53 -13.14
C SER A 373 -0.77 -4.38 -12.15
N ILE A 374 0.27 -4.31 -11.31
CA ILE A 374 0.34 -3.35 -10.19
C ILE A 374 1.41 -2.26 -10.37
N VAL A 375 2.47 -2.54 -11.11
CA VAL A 375 3.45 -1.51 -11.48
C VAL A 375 2.94 -0.82 -12.73
N PRO A 376 2.71 0.50 -12.72
CA PRO A 376 2.29 1.21 -13.92
C PRO A 376 3.34 1.03 -15.02
N ILE A 377 2.91 0.58 -16.20
CA ILE A 377 3.76 0.69 -17.38
C ILE A 377 3.92 2.18 -17.65
N LEU A 378 5.12 2.69 -17.42
CA LEU A 378 5.41 4.10 -17.65
C LEU A 378 5.29 4.38 -19.15
N PRO A 379 4.50 5.39 -19.56
CA PRO A 379 4.38 5.72 -20.97
C PRO A 379 5.69 6.29 -21.55
N PHE A 380 6.62 6.69 -20.69
CA PHE A 380 7.90 7.30 -21.06
C PHE A 380 9.04 6.77 -20.17
N TRP A 381 10.20 6.55 -20.75
CA TRP A 381 11.35 5.96 -20.08
C TRP A 381 12.03 6.91 -19.06
N ASP A 382 11.82 8.22 -19.16
CA ASP A 382 12.51 9.27 -18.40
C ASP A 382 11.68 9.87 -17.26
N ILE A 383 10.55 9.26 -16.89
CA ILE A 383 9.69 9.74 -15.80
C ILE A 383 9.71 8.82 -14.57
N GLU A 384 10.48 7.74 -14.58
CA GLU A 384 10.59 6.84 -13.43
C GLU A 384 11.16 7.59 -12.21
N ASN A 385 10.44 7.51 -11.08
CA ASN A 385 10.75 8.23 -9.84
C ASN A 385 10.81 9.77 -9.98
N HIS A 386 10.30 10.34 -11.07
CA HIS A 386 10.21 11.79 -11.23
C HIS A 386 9.08 12.35 -10.36
N TRP A 387 9.30 13.49 -9.71
CA TRP A 387 8.32 14.12 -8.80
C TRP A 387 6.95 14.41 -9.42
N ALA A 388 6.86 14.60 -10.74
CA ALA A 388 5.64 14.83 -11.52
C ALA A 388 5.15 13.57 -12.25
N GLN A 389 5.65 12.37 -11.93
CA GLN A 389 5.34 11.14 -12.66
C GLN A 389 3.84 10.87 -12.78
N ASN A 390 3.10 11.02 -11.71
CA ASN A 390 1.67 10.72 -11.69
C ASN A 390 0.85 11.69 -12.57
N GLU A 391 1.15 12.97 -12.49
CA GLU A 391 0.50 14.00 -13.30
C GLU A 391 0.83 13.84 -14.79
N ILE A 392 2.07 13.48 -15.12
CA ILE A 392 2.49 13.20 -16.51
C ILE A 392 1.71 12.01 -17.06
N ILE A 393 1.57 10.92 -16.29
CA ILE A 393 0.79 9.73 -16.68
C ILE A 393 -0.69 10.11 -16.89
N ASP A 394 -1.28 10.85 -15.97
CA ASP A 394 -2.68 11.29 -16.05
C ASP A 394 -2.94 12.15 -17.29
N PHE A 395 -2.09 13.16 -17.53
CA PHE A 395 -2.21 14.04 -18.71
C PHE A 395 -2.02 13.29 -20.02
N THR A 396 -1.14 12.30 -20.05
CA THR A 396 -0.93 11.45 -21.23
C THR A 396 -2.14 10.55 -21.48
N ASN A 397 -2.67 9.91 -20.46
CA ASN A 397 -3.85 9.04 -20.55
C ASN A 397 -5.10 9.81 -21.00
N LYS A 398 -5.24 11.08 -20.59
CA LYS A 398 -6.29 11.99 -21.02
C LYS A 398 -6.04 12.59 -22.42
N GLY A 399 -4.89 12.32 -23.01
CA GLY A 399 -4.50 12.84 -24.34
C GLY A 399 -4.19 14.33 -24.37
N TYR A 400 -3.98 14.97 -23.22
CA TYR A 400 -3.68 16.40 -23.14
C TYR A 400 -2.27 16.73 -23.65
N LEU A 401 -1.30 15.91 -23.29
CA LEU A 401 0.10 16.08 -23.68
C LEU A 401 0.73 14.72 -24.03
N ASN A 402 1.61 14.71 -25.02
CA ASN A 402 2.31 13.52 -25.48
C ASN A 402 3.81 13.64 -25.21
N GLY A 403 4.53 12.51 -25.25
CA GLY A 403 5.98 12.46 -25.29
C GLY A 403 6.58 12.93 -26.61
N LYS A 404 7.89 12.85 -26.68
CA LYS A 404 8.68 13.16 -27.87
C LYS A 404 8.88 11.89 -28.74
N PRO A 405 9.32 12.02 -30.00
CA PRO A 405 9.51 10.89 -30.92
C PRO A 405 10.52 9.83 -30.46
N ASP A 406 11.43 10.16 -29.55
CA ASP A 406 12.41 9.23 -28.97
C ASP A 406 11.84 8.35 -27.84
N GLY A 407 10.55 8.49 -27.52
CA GLY A 407 9.86 7.75 -26.48
C GLY A 407 10.02 8.32 -25.06
N GLY A 408 10.67 9.48 -24.90
CA GLY A 408 10.75 10.21 -23.63
C GLY A 408 9.66 11.26 -23.49
N PHE A 409 9.39 11.68 -22.26
CA PHE A 409 8.54 12.84 -21.95
C PHE A 409 9.34 14.14 -21.96
N HIS A 410 10.62 14.06 -21.60
CA HIS A 410 11.54 15.18 -21.37
C HIS A 410 11.02 16.17 -20.31
N PRO A 411 10.82 15.74 -19.07
CA PRO A 411 10.17 16.53 -18.03
C PRO A 411 10.89 17.82 -17.68
N GLN A 412 12.22 17.86 -17.89
CA GLN A 412 13.07 19.03 -17.61
C GLN A 412 13.19 20.02 -18.80
N ASP A 413 12.73 19.64 -19.99
CA ASP A 413 12.73 20.55 -21.12
C ASP A 413 11.72 21.69 -20.89
N ASN A 414 12.06 22.88 -21.40
CA ASN A 414 11.14 24.00 -21.38
C ASN A 414 9.92 23.71 -22.27
N ILE A 415 8.72 23.99 -21.80
CA ILE A 415 7.52 23.94 -22.62
C ILE A 415 7.40 25.23 -23.45
N THR A 416 7.11 25.09 -24.73
CA THR A 416 6.90 26.26 -25.61
C THR A 416 5.50 26.86 -25.44
N ARG A 417 5.33 28.11 -25.87
CA ARG A 417 4.02 28.78 -25.85
C ARG A 417 2.98 28.03 -26.69
N ALA A 418 3.39 27.48 -27.86
CA ALA A 418 2.53 26.66 -28.70
C ALA A 418 2.13 25.34 -28.06
N GLU A 419 3.06 24.64 -27.41
CA GLU A 419 2.76 23.43 -26.63
C GLU A 419 1.81 23.72 -25.48
N PHE A 420 2.02 24.81 -24.74
CA PHE A 420 1.21 25.17 -23.58
C PHE A 420 -0.25 25.48 -23.95
N VAL A 421 -0.50 26.28 -25.02
CA VAL A 421 -1.87 26.56 -25.46
C VAL A 421 -2.57 25.31 -25.96
N LYS A 422 -1.85 24.39 -26.63
CA LYS A 422 -2.41 23.09 -27.04
C LYS A 422 -2.88 22.26 -25.83
N VAL A 423 -2.12 22.25 -24.74
CA VAL A 423 -2.54 21.53 -23.52
C VAL A 423 -3.80 22.15 -22.94
N ILE A 424 -3.87 23.48 -22.82
CA ILE A 424 -5.06 24.20 -22.34
C ILE A 424 -6.28 23.89 -23.22
N ASN A 425 -6.15 24.02 -24.54
CA ASN A 425 -7.26 23.75 -25.48
C ASN A 425 -7.83 22.34 -25.29
N ARG A 426 -6.96 21.33 -25.17
CA ARG A 426 -7.37 19.94 -24.96
C ARG A 426 -8.00 19.70 -23.60
N MET A 427 -7.38 20.25 -22.55
CA MET A 427 -7.86 20.08 -21.17
C MET A 427 -9.28 20.65 -20.99
N PHE A 428 -9.56 21.79 -21.63
CA PHE A 428 -10.86 22.46 -21.52
C PHE A 428 -11.80 22.25 -22.70
N GLY A 429 -11.42 21.41 -23.65
CA GLY A 429 -12.26 21.08 -24.82
C GLY A 429 -12.53 22.28 -25.75
N LEU A 430 -11.58 23.21 -25.86
CA LEU A 430 -11.73 24.39 -26.72
C LEU A 430 -11.59 24.02 -28.18
N THR A 431 -12.50 24.51 -29.03
CA THR A 431 -12.52 24.18 -30.47
C THR A 431 -12.83 25.38 -31.39
N MET A 432 -13.26 26.49 -30.80
CA MET A 432 -13.69 27.68 -31.56
C MET A 432 -12.50 28.39 -32.20
N THR A 433 -12.60 28.71 -33.49
CA THR A 433 -11.62 29.45 -34.30
C THR A 433 -12.25 30.68 -34.95
N SER A 434 -11.45 31.71 -35.18
CA SER A 434 -11.90 32.92 -35.93
C SER A 434 -11.00 33.27 -37.12
N GLY A 435 -10.01 32.42 -37.41
CA GLY A 435 -9.08 32.63 -38.52
C GLY A 435 -7.95 33.62 -38.19
N VAL A 436 -7.59 33.75 -36.91
CA VAL A 436 -6.48 34.63 -36.50
C VAL A 436 -5.17 34.17 -37.14
N THR A 437 -4.38 35.13 -37.63
CA THR A 437 -3.08 34.87 -38.26
C THR A 437 -1.98 35.69 -37.61
N PHE A 438 -0.77 35.10 -37.54
CA PHE A 438 0.44 35.75 -37.09
C PHE A 438 1.55 35.58 -38.13
N THR A 439 2.46 36.52 -38.22
CA THR A 439 3.53 36.53 -39.23
C THR A 439 4.53 35.40 -39.03
N ASP A 440 4.73 34.98 -37.78
CA ASP A 440 5.63 33.88 -37.38
C ASP A 440 4.92 32.52 -37.27
N VAL A 441 3.65 32.41 -37.67
CA VAL A 441 2.87 31.16 -37.71
C VAL A 441 2.41 30.87 -39.15
N PRO A 442 3.26 30.26 -39.97
CA PRO A 442 2.92 29.97 -41.37
C PRO A 442 1.80 28.92 -41.49
N ASN A 443 1.16 28.85 -42.68
CA ASN A 443 0.02 27.94 -42.92
C ASN A 443 0.30 26.46 -42.65
N GLY A 444 1.54 26.01 -42.76
CA GLY A 444 1.96 24.63 -42.50
C GLY A 444 2.47 24.39 -41.06
N TYR A 445 2.43 25.38 -40.19
CA TYR A 445 2.91 25.21 -38.83
C TYR A 445 1.98 24.29 -38.02
N TRP A 446 2.55 23.32 -37.31
CA TRP A 446 1.83 22.25 -36.64
C TRP A 446 0.79 22.74 -35.59
N ALA A 447 1.06 23.86 -34.92
CA ALA A 447 0.17 24.42 -33.90
C ALA A 447 -0.70 25.59 -34.40
N LYS A 448 -0.75 25.88 -35.71
CA LYS A 448 -1.51 27.02 -36.21
C LYS A 448 -2.96 27.00 -35.73
N ASN A 449 -3.62 25.87 -35.84
CA ASN A 449 -5.00 25.71 -35.40
C ASN A 449 -5.14 25.84 -33.86
N GLU A 450 -4.20 25.31 -33.11
CA GLU A 450 -4.21 25.43 -31.66
C GLU A 450 -4.01 26.87 -31.16
N ILE A 451 -3.19 27.63 -31.89
CA ILE A 451 -2.97 29.06 -31.60
C ILE A 451 -4.24 29.87 -31.93
N ASP A 452 -4.89 29.64 -33.08
CA ASP A 452 -6.16 30.28 -33.42
C ASP A 452 -7.25 29.98 -32.39
N ILE A 453 -7.39 28.71 -31.97
CA ILE A 453 -8.32 28.33 -30.91
C ILE A 453 -8.02 29.12 -29.62
N ALA A 454 -6.78 29.11 -29.13
CA ALA A 454 -6.42 29.75 -27.87
C ALA A 454 -6.66 31.27 -27.91
N VAL A 455 -6.35 31.94 -29.01
CA VAL A 455 -6.56 33.39 -29.18
C VAL A 455 -8.04 33.71 -29.31
N THR A 456 -8.78 32.92 -30.07
CA THR A 456 -10.23 33.10 -30.24
C THR A 456 -11.00 32.95 -28.92
N ASN A 457 -10.57 32.03 -28.06
CA ASN A 457 -11.18 31.81 -26.74
C ASN A 457 -10.59 32.72 -25.63
N GLY A 458 -9.74 33.68 -26.00
CA GLY A 458 -9.19 34.67 -25.08
C GLY A 458 -8.14 34.13 -24.10
N VAL A 459 -7.61 32.93 -24.33
CA VAL A 459 -6.55 32.28 -23.50
C VAL A 459 -5.24 33.03 -23.69
N ALA A 460 -4.83 33.26 -24.92
CA ALA A 460 -3.55 33.84 -25.29
C ALA A 460 -3.70 35.04 -26.24
N GLN A 461 -2.65 35.83 -26.36
CA GLN A 461 -2.55 36.96 -27.27
C GLN A 461 -1.15 36.96 -27.90
N GLY A 462 -1.02 37.62 -29.07
CA GLY A 462 0.28 37.92 -29.68
C GLY A 462 1.04 39.03 -28.94
N ASP A 463 2.22 39.38 -29.48
CA ASP A 463 3.14 40.40 -28.94
C ASP A 463 2.68 41.86 -29.20
N GLY A 464 1.56 42.07 -29.90
CA GLY A 464 1.08 43.38 -30.34
C GLY A 464 1.77 43.91 -31.62
N MET A 465 2.78 43.19 -32.15
CA MET A 465 3.50 43.51 -33.37
C MET A 465 3.21 42.51 -34.52
N GLY A 466 2.25 41.62 -34.30
CA GLY A 466 1.82 40.65 -35.30
C GLY A 466 2.45 39.27 -35.20
N ASN A 467 3.19 38.98 -34.12
CA ASN A 467 3.76 37.66 -33.85
C ASN A 467 3.11 36.98 -32.64
N PHE A 468 3.15 35.65 -32.64
CA PHE A 468 2.71 34.82 -31.50
C PHE A 468 3.88 34.32 -30.63
N GLU A 469 5.05 34.21 -31.19
CA GLU A 469 6.26 33.62 -30.62
C GLU A 469 6.07 32.13 -30.22
N PRO A 470 5.62 31.26 -31.15
CA PRO A 470 5.17 29.89 -30.81
C PRO A 470 6.24 28.99 -30.19
N GLU A 471 7.49 29.10 -30.65
CA GLU A 471 8.63 28.28 -30.16
C GLU A 471 9.33 28.86 -28.95
N LYS A 472 8.93 30.05 -28.49
CA LYS A 472 9.50 30.65 -27.31
C LYS A 472 9.08 29.87 -26.06
N PRO A 473 10.04 29.50 -25.16
CA PRO A 473 9.67 28.97 -23.86
C PRO A 473 8.72 29.92 -23.10
N ILE A 474 7.66 29.36 -22.51
CA ILE A 474 6.73 30.16 -21.72
C ILE A 474 7.27 30.42 -20.33
N THR A 475 7.18 31.65 -19.84
CA THR A 475 7.54 31.99 -18.46
C THR A 475 6.39 31.69 -17.50
N ARG A 476 6.72 31.52 -16.19
CA ARG A 476 5.72 31.23 -15.15
C ARG A 476 4.63 32.33 -15.06
N GLN A 477 4.99 33.61 -15.21
CA GLN A 477 3.99 34.71 -15.21
C GLN A 477 3.15 34.75 -16.49
N GLU A 478 3.68 34.36 -17.67
CA GLU A 478 2.91 34.23 -18.93
C GLU A 478 1.92 33.07 -18.84
N ALA A 479 2.33 31.92 -18.30
CA ALA A 479 1.46 30.78 -18.07
C ALA A 479 0.31 31.12 -17.09
N ALA A 480 0.64 31.80 -15.99
CA ALA A 480 -0.36 32.31 -15.03
C ALA A 480 -1.39 33.21 -15.73
N LYS A 481 -0.93 34.12 -16.56
CA LYS A 481 -1.80 35.02 -17.34
C LYS A 481 -2.74 34.25 -18.26
N MET A 482 -2.25 33.25 -19.01
CA MET A 482 -3.08 32.44 -19.90
C MET A 482 -4.16 31.67 -19.13
N ILE A 483 -3.82 31.08 -17.99
CA ILE A 483 -4.78 30.38 -17.12
C ILE A 483 -5.84 31.36 -16.59
N ALA A 484 -5.39 32.48 -16.04
CA ALA A 484 -6.29 33.49 -15.48
C ALA A 484 -7.24 34.08 -16.52
N ASN A 485 -6.74 34.33 -17.74
CA ASN A 485 -7.55 34.80 -18.87
C ASN A 485 -8.67 33.80 -19.22
N TYR A 486 -8.32 32.50 -19.31
CA TYR A 486 -9.31 31.45 -19.57
C TYR A 486 -10.36 31.37 -18.45
N LEU A 487 -9.92 31.34 -17.21
CA LEU A 487 -10.80 31.26 -16.04
C LEU A 487 -11.53 32.58 -15.74
N LYS A 488 -11.19 33.68 -16.42
CA LYS A 488 -11.70 35.04 -16.21
C LYS A 488 -11.54 35.49 -14.77
N ILE A 489 -10.36 35.24 -14.20
CA ILE A 489 -10.00 35.59 -12.82
C ILE A 489 -8.90 36.65 -12.80
N SER A 490 -9.00 37.59 -11.87
CA SER A 490 -8.05 38.69 -11.65
C SER A 490 -8.23 39.20 -10.23
N ASP A 491 -7.15 39.59 -9.58
CA ASP A 491 -7.20 40.19 -8.25
C ASP A 491 -6.20 41.36 -8.14
N THR A 492 -6.63 42.48 -7.61
CA THR A 492 -5.85 43.70 -7.51
C THR A 492 -5.21 43.91 -6.13
N ASN A 493 -5.46 43.01 -5.17
CA ASN A 493 -4.98 43.15 -3.81
C ASN A 493 -3.46 42.91 -3.68
N HIS A 494 -2.89 41.97 -4.41
CA HIS A 494 -1.46 41.61 -4.47
C HIS A 494 -0.84 41.15 -3.12
N ASP A 495 -1.65 40.77 -2.12
CA ASP A 495 -1.18 40.35 -0.80
C ASP A 495 -0.47 38.96 -0.84
N LYS A 496 -0.81 38.13 -1.80
CA LYS A 496 -0.22 36.79 -1.91
C LYS A 496 1.13 36.84 -2.61
N ILE A 497 1.22 37.54 -3.77
CA ILE A 497 2.49 37.70 -4.48
C ILE A 497 3.52 38.47 -3.66
N ALA A 498 3.09 39.44 -2.85
CA ALA A 498 3.96 40.26 -1.99
C ALA A 498 4.68 39.43 -0.90
N LYS A 499 4.21 38.20 -0.61
CA LYS A 499 4.86 37.30 0.35
C LYS A 499 6.12 36.64 -0.22
N PHE A 500 6.31 36.67 -1.54
CA PHE A 500 7.50 36.08 -2.16
C PHE A 500 8.64 37.08 -2.23
N PRO A 501 9.86 36.70 -1.89
CA PRO A 501 11.03 37.60 -1.86
C PRO A 501 11.30 38.30 -3.19
N ASP A 502 10.92 37.68 -4.29
CA ASP A 502 11.16 38.15 -5.66
C ASP A 502 9.92 38.72 -6.36
N TYR A 503 8.88 39.10 -5.58
CA TYR A 503 7.63 39.64 -6.14
C TYR A 503 7.83 40.90 -7.00
N ASN A 504 8.89 41.67 -6.73
CA ASN A 504 9.25 42.87 -7.50
C ASN A 504 9.71 42.56 -8.94
N GLN A 505 10.02 41.32 -9.24
CA GLN A 505 10.34 40.85 -10.58
C GLN A 505 9.09 40.55 -11.42
N VAL A 506 7.90 40.50 -10.79
CA VAL A 506 6.63 40.28 -11.49
C VAL A 506 6.35 41.51 -12.38
N ALA A 507 6.12 41.26 -13.67
CA ALA A 507 5.75 42.33 -14.59
C ALA A 507 4.40 42.93 -14.23
N ASN A 508 4.24 44.24 -14.38
CA ASN A 508 3.01 44.94 -14.01
C ASN A 508 1.75 44.38 -14.67
N TRP A 509 1.90 43.91 -15.93
CA TRP A 509 0.79 43.31 -16.69
C TRP A 509 0.35 41.95 -16.18
N ALA A 510 1.13 41.28 -15.33
CA ALA A 510 0.86 39.91 -14.82
C ALA A 510 0.43 39.91 -13.34
N LYS A 511 0.55 41.02 -12.63
CA LYS A 511 0.35 41.03 -11.17
C LYS A 511 -1.02 40.59 -10.73
N ASN A 512 -2.07 41.08 -11.37
CA ASN A 512 -3.45 40.80 -10.99
C ASN A 512 -3.81 39.32 -11.25
N GLU A 513 -3.38 38.79 -12.37
CA GLU A 513 -3.64 37.42 -12.78
C GLU A 513 -2.80 36.44 -11.95
N LEU A 514 -1.55 36.79 -11.69
CA LEU A 514 -0.65 35.97 -10.87
C LEU A 514 -1.16 35.89 -9.42
N GLU A 515 -1.62 37.01 -8.83
CA GLU A 515 -2.28 37.01 -7.54
C GLU A 515 -3.45 36.04 -7.50
N ALA A 516 -4.36 36.14 -8.48
CA ALA A 516 -5.58 35.32 -8.55
C ALA A 516 -5.31 33.81 -8.67
N VAL A 517 -4.26 33.40 -9.41
CA VAL A 517 -3.91 31.98 -9.56
C VAL A 517 -3.15 31.43 -8.35
N ILE A 518 -2.36 32.27 -7.65
CA ILE A 518 -1.69 31.89 -6.39
C ILE A 518 -2.71 31.74 -5.27
N GLU A 519 -3.67 32.66 -5.15
CA GLU A 519 -4.71 32.57 -4.14
C GLU A 519 -5.51 31.28 -4.24
N ARG A 520 -5.73 30.76 -5.45
CA ARG A 520 -6.42 29.48 -5.71
C ARG A 520 -5.52 28.26 -5.61
N GLY A 521 -4.22 28.48 -5.34
CA GLY A 521 -3.25 27.40 -5.18
C GLY A 521 -2.79 26.72 -6.48
N TYR A 522 -3.14 27.27 -7.66
CA TYR A 522 -2.72 26.72 -8.96
C TYR A 522 -1.22 26.90 -9.20
N ILE A 523 -0.65 28.01 -8.74
CA ILE A 523 0.80 28.24 -8.70
C ILE A 523 1.25 28.31 -7.25
N LYS A 524 2.39 27.67 -6.97
CA LYS A 524 3.10 27.76 -5.67
C LYS A 524 4.52 28.24 -5.92
N GLY A 525 5.19 28.73 -4.89
CA GLY A 525 6.62 28.98 -4.92
C GLY A 525 7.44 27.71 -5.16
N ASP A 526 8.68 27.87 -5.55
CA ASP A 526 9.66 26.78 -5.66
C ASP A 526 10.16 26.36 -4.25
N ASP A 527 11.05 25.35 -4.21
CA ASP A 527 11.61 24.80 -2.96
C ASP A 527 12.44 25.82 -2.17
N LEU A 528 12.85 26.91 -2.82
CA LEU A 528 13.55 28.04 -2.17
C LEU A 528 12.58 29.13 -1.69
N GLY A 529 11.30 28.92 -1.85
CA GLY A 529 10.26 29.90 -1.49
C GLY A 529 10.19 31.10 -2.44
N MET A 530 10.73 30.98 -3.67
CA MET A 530 10.70 32.01 -4.70
C MET A 530 9.53 31.79 -5.65
N LEU A 531 8.97 32.86 -6.20
CA LEU A 531 7.94 32.80 -7.23
C LEU A 531 8.53 32.52 -8.62
N SER A 532 9.72 33.02 -8.88
CA SER A 532 10.48 32.90 -10.13
C SER A 532 9.66 33.30 -11.36
N PRO A 533 9.02 34.51 -11.39
CA PRO A 533 7.98 34.84 -12.38
C PRO A 533 8.49 34.87 -13.83
N ARG A 534 9.77 35.18 -14.02
CA ARG A 534 10.43 35.27 -15.34
C ARG A 534 11.14 33.99 -15.76
N ALA A 535 11.20 32.98 -14.87
CA ALA A 535 11.79 31.69 -15.22
C ALA A 535 10.92 30.98 -16.26
N ASN A 536 11.54 30.31 -17.21
CA ASN A 536 10.86 29.42 -18.14
C ASN A 536 10.30 28.24 -17.38
N MET A 537 9.12 27.79 -17.78
CA MET A 537 8.51 26.59 -17.19
C MET A 537 9.01 25.33 -17.89
N THR A 538 9.29 24.31 -17.11
CA THR A 538 9.53 22.97 -17.63
C THR A 538 8.19 22.30 -18.01
N ARG A 539 8.27 21.25 -18.84
CA ARG A 539 7.10 20.44 -19.23
C ARG A 539 6.46 19.78 -17.98
N ALA A 540 7.26 19.33 -17.03
CA ALA A 540 6.76 18.79 -15.76
C ALA A 540 6.04 19.83 -14.91
N GLU A 541 6.61 21.04 -14.75
CA GLU A 541 5.98 22.13 -14.01
C GLU A 541 4.65 22.56 -14.62
N ALA A 542 4.57 22.58 -15.95
CA ALA A 542 3.33 22.93 -16.67
C ALA A 542 2.21 21.91 -16.39
N VAL A 543 2.52 20.61 -16.44
CA VAL A 543 1.57 19.53 -16.17
C VAL A 543 1.07 19.61 -14.72
N VAL A 544 1.97 19.75 -13.74
CA VAL A 544 1.58 19.84 -12.32
C VAL A 544 0.79 21.10 -12.01
N MET A 545 1.13 22.22 -12.62
CA MET A 545 0.37 23.47 -12.47
C MET A 545 -1.06 23.32 -13.03
N LEU A 546 -1.20 22.81 -14.24
CA LEU A 546 -2.50 22.61 -14.89
C LEU A 546 -3.32 21.53 -14.17
N GLY A 547 -2.68 20.50 -13.62
CA GLY A 547 -3.33 19.44 -12.85
C GLY A 547 -3.95 19.91 -11.51
N ARG A 548 -3.69 21.13 -11.09
CA ARG A 548 -4.31 21.76 -9.89
C ARG A 548 -5.59 22.54 -10.21
N ILE A 549 -5.94 22.69 -11.47
CA ILE A 549 -7.15 23.37 -11.94
C ILE A 549 -8.29 22.36 -12.07
#